data_7dbe185179bbbfff4896b2ca11b2d498
#
_entry.id   7dbe185179bbbfff4896b2ca11b2d498
#
_cell.length_a   1.000
_cell.length_b   1.000
_cell.length_c   1.000
_cell.angle_alpha   90.00
_cell.angle_beta   90.00
_cell.angle_gamma   90.00
#
_symmetry.space_group_name_H-M   'P 1'
#
loop_
_entity.id
_entity.type
_entity.pdbx_description
1 polymer ?
#
loop_
_entity_poly.entity_id
_entity_poly.type
_entity_poly.pdbx_seq_one_letter_code
_entity_poly.pdbx_strand_id
1 'polypeptide(L)' 'MVKRLSNTAPEVPPDPRVKELTDREKEICHLLTLGHNNKEISDLLYISEGTVKNNITRILDKLGIRDRTQLALFAVKNRL' A
#
# COMPACT_ATOMS: atom_id res chain seq x y z
N MET A 1 2.61 9.47 30.98
CA MET A 1 2.59 9.22 30.81
C MET A 1 2.28 8.80 30.08
N VAL A 2 2.29 8.91 29.87
CA VAL A 2 1.98 8.57 29.38
C VAL A 2 1.86 8.00 28.56
N LYS A 3 1.84 7.90 28.28
CA LYS A 3 1.82 7.50 27.71
C LYS A 3 1.42 6.90 27.17
N ARG A 4 1.19 6.81 27.28
CA ARG A 4 0.83 6.28 26.99
C ARG A 4 0.21 5.97 26.33
N LEU A 5 -0.08 6.29 26.03
CA LEU A 5 -0.72 6.22 25.62
C LEU A 5 -0.85 5.81 24.64
N SER A 6 -0.44 6.22 24.29
CA SER A 6 -0.39 5.86 23.26
C SER A 6 -0.36 4.63 22.85
N ASN A 7 0.11 4.21 22.97
CA ASN A 7 0.18 2.98 22.73
C ASN A 7 -0.86 2.29 23.06
N THR A 8 -1.35 2.86 23.71
CA THR A 8 -2.49 2.22 24.13
C THR A 8 -3.67 2.52 23.30
N ALA A 9 -3.50 3.39 22.37
CA ALA A 9 -4.54 3.55 21.39
C ALA A 9 -4.78 2.18 20.78
N PRO A 10 -5.98 1.70 20.73
CA PRO A 10 -6.24 0.41 20.14
C PRO A 10 -5.74 0.44 18.73
N GLU A 11 -4.87 -0.47 18.43
CA GLU A 11 -4.43 -0.62 17.08
C GLU A 11 -5.58 -1.15 16.29
N VAL A 12 -5.90 -0.46 15.22
CA VAL A 12 -6.88 -0.97 14.28
C VAL A 12 -6.24 -2.17 13.62
N PRO A 13 -6.85 -3.35 13.72
CA PRO A 13 -6.28 -4.52 13.05
C PRO A 13 -6.20 -4.26 11.56
N PRO A 14 -5.18 -4.78 10.88
CA PRO A 14 -5.09 -4.65 9.44
C PRO A 14 -6.35 -5.23 8.79
N ASP A 15 -6.76 -4.59 7.69
CA ASP A 15 -7.87 -5.08 6.92
C ASP A 15 -7.55 -6.50 6.42
N PRO A 16 -8.48 -7.46 6.55
CA PRO A 16 -8.20 -8.82 6.09
C PRO A 16 -7.81 -8.91 4.62
N ARG A 17 -8.20 -7.95 3.80
CA ARG A 17 -7.84 -7.95 2.38
C ARG A 17 -6.32 -7.83 2.16
N VAL A 18 -5.60 -7.30 3.13
CA VAL A 18 -4.14 -7.21 3.04
C VAL A 18 -3.50 -8.58 2.81
N LYS A 19 -4.12 -9.63 3.33
CA LYS A 19 -3.59 -10.99 3.17
C LYS A 19 -3.63 -11.47 1.73
N GLU A 20 -4.42 -10.83 0.89
CA GLU A 20 -4.51 -11.21 -0.52
C GLU A 20 -3.38 -10.62 -1.34
N LEU A 21 -2.60 -9.72 -0.77
CA LEU A 21 -1.52 -9.07 -1.48
C LEU A 21 -0.24 -9.90 -1.41
N THR A 22 0.44 -10.00 -2.56
CA THR A 22 1.77 -10.61 -2.57
C THR A 22 2.78 -9.65 -1.96
N ASP A 23 3.97 -10.14 -1.67
CA ASP A 23 5.03 -9.29 -1.12
C ASP A 23 5.36 -8.14 -2.06
N ARG A 24 5.40 -8.39 -3.37
CA ARG A 24 5.65 -7.35 -4.35
C ARG A 24 4.53 -6.32 -4.35
N GLU A 25 3.29 -6.76 -4.22
CA GLU A 25 2.16 -5.85 -4.18
C GLU A 25 2.20 -4.96 -2.94
N LYS A 26 2.59 -5.54 -1.80
CA LYS A 26 2.77 -4.76 -0.57
C LYS A 26 3.88 -3.73 -0.72
N GLU A 27 4.96 -4.11 -1.39
CA GLU A 27 6.07 -3.21 -1.69
C GLU A 27 5.60 -2.01 -2.49
N ILE A 28 4.82 -2.27 -3.53
CA ILE A 28 4.27 -1.21 -4.37
C ILE A 28 3.37 -0.28 -3.55
N CYS A 29 2.51 -0.86 -2.72
CA CYS A 29 1.64 -0.07 -1.85
C CYS A 29 2.47 0.82 -0.91
N HIS A 30 3.53 0.28 -0.36
CA HIS A 30 4.41 1.05 0.52
C HIS A 30 5.02 2.24 -0.22
N LEU A 31 5.51 2.00 -1.43
CA LEU A 31 6.12 3.07 -2.22
C LEU A 31 5.10 4.16 -2.58
N LEU A 32 3.83 3.77 -2.76
CA LEU A 32 2.77 4.75 -2.98
C LEU A 32 2.58 5.65 -1.76
N THR A 33 2.72 5.10 -0.54
CA THR A 33 2.58 5.91 0.67
C THR A 33 3.71 6.93 0.79
N LEU A 34 4.85 6.65 0.17
CA LEU A 34 5.98 7.56 0.17
C LEU A 34 5.89 8.62 -0.93
N GLY A 35 4.84 8.58 -1.74
CA GLY A 35 4.61 9.58 -2.77
C GLY A 35 5.29 9.30 -4.10
N HIS A 36 5.81 8.10 -4.31
CA HIS A 36 6.48 7.78 -5.57
C HIS A 36 5.47 7.59 -6.71
N ASN A 37 5.86 8.05 -7.89
CA ASN A 37 5.06 7.82 -9.10
C ASN A 37 5.50 6.51 -9.76
N ASN A 38 4.80 6.13 -10.84
CA ASN A 38 5.06 4.86 -11.50
C ASN A 38 6.50 4.73 -11.99
N LYS A 39 7.05 5.81 -12.52
CA LYS A 39 8.43 5.77 -13.02
C LYS A 39 9.40 5.54 -11.87
N GLU A 40 9.22 6.24 -10.77
CA GLU A 40 10.09 6.07 -9.60
C GLU A 40 10.00 4.66 -9.04
N ILE A 41 8.77 4.11 -8.97
CA ILE A 41 8.58 2.75 -8.51
C ILE A 41 9.27 1.76 -9.45
N SER A 42 9.12 1.97 -10.75
CA SER A 42 9.75 1.08 -11.72
C SER A 42 11.26 1.08 -11.58
N ASP A 43 11.85 2.25 -11.35
CA ASP A 43 13.30 2.37 -11.15
C ASP A 43 13.73 1.67 -9.86
N LEU A 44 12.97 1.85 -8.79
CA LEU A 44 13.30 1.26 -7.49
C LEU A 44 13.19 -0.26 -7.49
N LEU A 45 12.23 -0.80 -8.22
CA LEU A 45 11.97 -2.24 -8.24
C LEU A 45 12.59 -2.94 -9.45
N TYR A 46 13.24 -2.19 -10.33
CA TYR A 46 13.87 -2.75 -11.54
C TYR A 46 12.87 -3.46 -12.43
N ILE A 47 11.71 -2.86 -12.62
CA ILE A 47 10.66 -3.36 -13.51
C ILE A 47 10.20 -2.22 -14.40
N SER A 48 9.44 -2.52 -15.45
CA SER A 48 8.95 -1.47 -16.36
C SER A 48 7.79 -0.71 -15.73
N GLU A 49 7.56 0.51 -16.22
CA GLU A 49 6.40 1.29 -15.77
C GLU A 49 5.09 0.59 -16.09
N GLY A 50 5.03 -0.11 -17.23
CA GLY A 50 3.85 -0.89 -17.58
C GLY A 50 3.58 -1.98 -16.58
N THR A 51 4.64 -2.64 -16.08
CA THR A 51 4.49 -3.66 -15.06
C THR A 51 3.98 -3.05 -13.74
N VAL A 52 4.48 -1.87 -13.37
CA VAL A 52 4.01 -1.16 -12.19
C VAL A 52 2.51 -0.87 -12.34
N LYS A 53 2.12 -0.32 -13.49
CA LYS A 53 0.71 0.00 -13.75
C LYS A 53 -0.17 -1.23 -13.67
N ASN A 54 0.28 -2.33 -14.26
CA ASN A 54 -0.48 -3.58 -14.22
C ASN A 54 -0.62 -4.12 -12.80
N ASN A 55 0.46 -4.02 -12.02
CA ASN A 55 0.40 -4.43 -10.62
C ASN A 55 -0.58 -3.58 -9.82
N ILE A 56 -0.56 -2.26 -10.02
CA ILE A 56 -1.49 -1.38 -9.33
C ILE A 56 -2.93 -1.71 -9.69
N THR A 57 -3.20 -1.93 -10.97
CA THR A 57 -4.54 -2.32 -11.42
C THR A 57 -5.00 -3.60 -10.73
N ARG A 58 -4.10 -4.59 -10.65
CA ARG A 58 -4.41 -5.85 -10.00
C ARG A 58 -4.69 -5.67 -8.52
N ILE A 59 -3.90 -4.81 -7.85
CA ILE A 59 -4.09 -4.51 -6.44
C ILE A 59 -5.46 -3.86 -6.22
N LEU A 60 -5.81 -2.89 -7.04
CA LEU A 60 -7.11 -2.23 -6.94
C LEU A 60 -8.25 -3.23 -7.06
N ASP A 61 -8.13 -4.16 -8.02
CA ASP A 61 -9.14 -5.21 -8.19
C ASP A 61 -9.23 -6.13 -6.99
N LYS A 62 -8.10 -6.56 -6.47
CA LYS A 62 -8.07 -7.45 -5.30
C LYS A 62 -8.71 -6.82 -4.08
N LEU A 63 -8.48 -5.53 -3.89
CA LEU A 63 -8.94 -4.83 -2.71
C LEU A 63 -10.32 -4.19 -2.89
N GLY A 64 -10.83 -4.15 -4.12
CA GLY A 64 -12.09 -3.50 -4.41
C GLY A 64 -12.01 -1.99 -4.20
N ILE A 65 -10.85 -1.41 -4.47
CA ILE A 65 -10.59 0.01 -4.29
C ILE A 65 -10.68 0.72 -5.64
N ARG A 66 -11.18 1.95 -5.65
CA ARG A 66 -11.52 2.65 -6.89
C ARG A 66 -10.33 3.21 -7.64
N ASP A 67 -9.39 3.82 -6.92
CA ASP A 67 -8.31 4.54 -7.58
C ASP A 67 -7.06 4.56 -6.73
N ARG A 68 -6.00 5.09 -7.33
CA ARG A 68 -4.67 5.14 -6.72
C ARG A 68 -4.64 5.93 -5.41
N THR A 69 -5.39 7.03 -5.34
CA THR A 69 -5.42 7.85 -4.13
C THR A 69 -6.02 7.08 -2.97
N GLN A 70 -7.12 6.38 -3.22
CA GLN A 70 -7.75 5.55 -2.21
C GLN A 70 -6.84 4.40 -1.80
N LEU A 71 -6.09 3.85 -2.75
CA LEU A 71 -5.14 2.81 -2.45
C LEU A 71 -4.03 3.31 -1.52
N ALA A 72 -3.51 4.50 -1.78
CA ALA A 72 -2.49 5.08 -0.92
C ALA A 72 -3.00 5.28 0.50
N LEU A 73 -4.24 5.74 0.64
CA LEU A 73 -4.87 5.90 1.96
C LEU A 73 -5.04 4.56 2.66
N PHE A 74 -5.48 3.55 1.91
CA PHE A 74 -5.61 2.20 2.45
C PHE A 74 -4.27 1.69 2.94
N ALA A 75 -3.22 1.91 2.17
CA ALA A 75 -1.87 1.45 2.51
C ALA A 75 -1.36 2.13 3.78
N VAL A 76 -1.60 3.43 3.92
CA VAL A 76 -1.22 4.15 5.13
C VAL A 76 -1.96 3.60 6.34
N LYS A 77 -3.26 3.40 6.22
CA LYS A 77 -4.09 2.88 7.31
C LYS A 77 -3.64 1.50 7.75
N ASN A 78 -3.19 0.68 6.82
CA ASN A 78 -2.80 -0.70 7.11
C ASN A 78 -1.30 -0.87 7.24
N ARG A 79 -0.57 0.21 7.27
CA ARG A 79 0.89 0.23 7.49
C ARG A 79 1.65 -0.63 6.50
N LEU A 80 1.26 -0.54 5.26
CA LEU A 80 1.94 -1.26 4.18
C LEU A 80 3.22 -0.57 3.71
#